data_2579d50f9b8775b717f396cc1e60021b
#
_entry.id   2579d50f9b8775b717f396cc1e60021b
#
_cell.length_a   1.000
_cell.length_b   1.000
_cell.length_c   1.000
_cell.angle_alpha   90.00
_cell.angle_beta   90.00
_cell.angle_gamma   90.00
#
_symmetry.space_group_name_H-M   'P 1'
#
loop_
_entity.id
_entity.type
_entity.pdbx_description
1 polymer ?
#
loop_
_entity_poly.entity_id
_entity_poly.type
_entity_poly.pdbx_seq_one_letter_code
_entity_poly.pdbx_strand_id
1 'polypeptide(L)'
;MQVLVVGAGAMGRWAGRTLASTRAPAFDVAFADRNATAASDAAGAVGGRAVGLDTAETFDVVCLAVPISAVATAVATHAERASRAMVDVAGVMAAPVEAMREHLPDRERASLHPLFSPENAPGNVAVVRDAPGPVTDEVVDAVVTAGNHTFGTDPEEHDTAMETVQAGAHTAVLAYALSAA
;
A
#
# COMPACT_ATOMS: atom_id res chain seq x y z
N MET A 1 -17.60 -0.04 -0.19
CA MET A 1 -16.66 0.55 -1.15
C MET A 1 -15.96 -0.54 -1.95
N GLN A 2 -15.81 -0.35 -3.27
CA GLN A 2 -15.03 -1.27 -4.11
C GLN A 2 -13.55 -0.86 -4.09
N VAL A 3 -12.68 -1.82 -3.79
CA VAL A 3 -11.23 -1.60 -3.72
C VAL A 3 -10.50 -2.57 -4.64
N LEU A 4 -9.62 -2.04 -5.49
CA LEU A 4 -8.66 -2.83 -6.24
C LEU A 4 -7.31 -2.82 -5.54
N VAL A 5 -6.82 -3.98 -5.13
CA VAL A 5 -5.44 -4.15 -4.66
C VAL A 5 -4.61 -4.63 -5.84
N VAL A 6 -3.65 -3.82 -6.27
CA VAL A 6 -2.70 -4.15 -7.34
C VAL A 6 -1.40 -4.67 -6.70
N GLY A 7 -1.12 -5.94 -6.96
CA GLY A 7 -0.06 -6.70 -6.31
C GLY A 7 -0.62 -7.65 -5.24
N ALA A 8 -0.48 -8.95 -5.46
CA ALA A 8 -0.94 -10.02 -4.57
C ALA A 8 0.22 -10.68 -3.78
N GLY A 9 1.32 -9.94 -3.59
CA GLY A 9 2.42 -10.30 -2.72
C GLY A 9 2.06 -10.21 -1.24
N ALA A 10 3.06 -10.35 -0.36
CA ALA A 10 2.86 -10.35 1.09
C ALA A 10 2.12 -9.08 1.59
N MET A 11 2.57 -7.88 1.17
CA MET A 11 1.94 -6.62 1.58
C MET A 11 0.57 -6.41 0.96
N GLY A 12 0.36 -6.79 -0.31
CA GLY A 12 -0.97 -6.71 -0.93
C GLY A 12 -2.00 -7.63 -0.25
N ARG A 13 -1.59 -8.83 0.13
CA ARG A 13 -2.42 -9.74 0.93
C ARG A 13 -2.72 -9.19 2.32
N TRP A 14 -1.76 -8.51 2.96
CA TRP A 14 -1.98 -7.81 4.22
C TRP A 14 -2.99 -6.67 4.05
N ALA A 15 -2.79 -5.80 3.07
CA ALA A 15 -3.70 -4.68 2.79
C ALA A 15 -5.12 -5.17 2.49
N GLY A 16 -5.27 -6.17 1.61
CA GLY A 16 -6.58 -6.72 1.29
C GLY A 16 -7.27 -7.37 2.49
N ARG A 17 -6.56 -8.10 3.35
CA ARG A 17 -7.13 -8.65 4.59
C ARG A 17 -7.56 -7.55 5.56
N THR A 18 -6.72 -6.53 5.72
CA THR A 18 -7.01 -5.37 6.57
C THR A 18 -8.31 -4.68 6.15
N LEU A 19 -8.45 -4.38 4.85
CA LEU A 19 -9.65 -3.75 4.30
C LEU A 19 -10.87 -4.67 4.41
N ALA A 20 -10.76 -5.92 3.97
CA ALA A 20 -11.88 -6.88 4.00
C ALA A 20 -12.38 -7.20 5.42
N SER A 21 -11.56 -7.03 6.46
CA SER A 21 -11.94 -7.26 7.85
C SER A 21 -12.82 -6.15 8.45
N THR A 22 -12.88 -4.98 7.79
CA THR A 22 -13.63 -3.81 8.25
C THR A 22 -15.12 -3.99 7.92
N ARG A 23 -15.99 -3.78 8.91
CA ARG A 23 -17.43 -4.01 8.76
C ARG A 23 -18.24 -2.78 8.40
N ALA A 24 -17.73 -1.59 8.74
CA ALA A 24 -18.38 -0.31 8.45
C ALA A 24 -17.32 0.79 8.28
N PRO A 25 -17.09 1.30 7.05
CA PRO A 25 -17.70 0.81 5.80
C PRO A 25 -17.17 -0.56 5.40
N ALA A 26 -18.00 -1.36 4.74
CA ALA A 26 -17.55 -2.63 4.17
C ALA A 26 -16.76 -2.38 2.88
N PHE A 27 -15.59 -3.01 2.76
CA PHE A 27 -14.80 -3.00 1.54
C PHE A 27 -15.00 -4.31 0.75
N ASP A 28 -15.39 -4.16 -0.51
CA ASP A 28 -15.44 -5.24 -1.49
C ASP A 28 -14.11 -5.27 -2.23
N VAL A 29 -13.27 -6.25 -1.92
CA VAL A 29 -11.87 -6.28 -2.34
C VAL A 29 -11.69 -7.11 -3.59
N ALA A 30 -11.12 -6.49 -4.62
CA ALA A 30 -10.61 -7.17 -5.81
C ALA A 30 -9.09 -7.17 -5.82
N PHE A 31 -8.47 -8.21 -6.38
CA PHE A 31 -7.02 -8.30 -6.57
C PHE A 31 -6.65 -8.39 -8.03
N ALA A 32 -5.59 -7.68 -8.42
CA ALA A 32 -4.93 -7.83 -9.70
C ALA A 32 -3.42 -8.06 -9.48
N ASP A 33 -2.84 -8.99 -10.21
CA ASP A 33 -1.40 -9.28 -10.17
C ASP A 33 -0.94 -9.80 -11.54
N ARG A 34 0.35 -9.67 -11.85
CA ARG A 34 0.95 -10.30 -13.04
C ARG A 34 0.83 -11.83 -13.00
N ASN A 35 0.82 -12.39 -11.81
CA ASN A 35 0.51 -13.80 -11.56
C ASN A 35 -0.97 -13.93 -11.19
N ALA A 36 -1.79 -14.34 -12.16
CA ALA A 36 -3.23 -14.49 -11.98
C ALA A 36 -3.59 -15.51 -10.88
N THR A 37 -2.78 -16.53 -10.67
CA THR A 37 -2.96 -17.51 -9.57
C THR A 37 -2.76 -16.81 -8.23
N ALA A 38 -1.73 -15.98 -8.08
CA ALA A 38 -1.50 -15.24 -6.85
C ALA A 38 -2.65 -14.27 -6.52
N ALA A 39 -3.21 -13.60 -7.56
CA ALA A 39 -4.40 -12.75 -7.40
C ALA A 39 -5.62 -13.56 -6.96
N SER A 40 -5.86 -14.71 -7.58
CA SER A 40 -6.98 -15.61 -7.24
C SER A 40 -6.88 -16.15 -5.81
N ASP A 41 -5.68 -16.59 -5.40
CA ASP A 41 -5.43 -17.08 -4.03
C ASP A 41 -5.64 -15.98 -2.98
N ALA A 42 -5.14 -14.75 -3.28
CA ALA A 42 -5.32 -13.62 -2.39
C ALA A 42 -6.79 -13.23 -2.25
N ALA A 43 -7.52 -13.21 -3.35
CA ALA A 43 -8.96 -12.93 -3.38
C ALA A 43 -9.75 -13.98 -2.59
N GLY A 44 -9.49 -15.27 -2.82
CA GLY A 44 -10.14 -16.36 -2.10
C GLY A 44 -9.93 -16.30 -0.59
N ALA A 45 -8.75 -15.85 -0.14
CA ALA A 45 -8.43 -15.74 1.29
C ALA A 45 -9.22 -14.66 2.03
N VAL A 46 -9.85 -13.71 1.33
CA VAL A 46 -10.62 -12.59 1.92
C VAL A 46 -12.09 -12.58 1.49
N GLY A 47 -12.53 -13.59 0.73
CA GLY A 47 -13.88 -13.61 0.16
C GLY A 47 -14.10 -12.56 -0.95
N GLY A 48 -13.01 -12.09 -1.56
CA GLY A 48 -13.01 -11.13 -2.65
C GLY A 48 -12.99 -11.81 -4.03
N ARG A 49 -12.60 -11.05 -5.06
CA ARG A 49 -12.49 -11.53 -6.45
C ARG A 49 -11.16 -11.16 -7.09
N ALA A 50 -10.71 -11.93 -8.07
CA ALA A 50 -9.57 -11.58 -8.90
C ALA A 50 -10.03 -10.93 -10.20
N VAL A 51 -9.25 -9.96 -10.70
CA VAL A 51 -9.46 -9.30 -11.99
C VAL A 51 -8.14 -9.25 -12.77
N GLY A 52 -8.21 -9.08 -14.07
CA GLY A 52 -7.00 -8.86 -14.88
C GLY A 52 -6.37 -7.50 -14.61
N LEU A 53 -5.04 -7.39 -14.79
CA LEU A 53 -4.35 -6.10 -14.72
C LEU A 53 -4.81 -5.09 -15.78
N ASP A 54 -5.41 -5.58 -16.85
CA ASP A 54 -5.97 -4.83 -17.96
C ASP A 54 -7.48 -4.55 -17.81
N THR A 55 -8.07 -4.88 -16.65
CA THR A 55 -9.50 -4.66 -16.41
C THR A 55 -9.91 -3.23 -16.75
N ALA A 56 -11.05 -3.07 -17.39
CA ALA A 56 -11.68 -1.77 -17.68
C ALA A 56 -12.58 -1.28 -16.52
N GLU A 57 -12.70 -2.08 -15.45
CA GLU A 57 -13.51 -1.71 -14.29
C GLU A 57 -12.88 -0.54 -13.54
N THR A 58 -13.73 0.30 -12.94
CA THR A 58 -13.33 1.36 -12.02
C THR A 58 -13.70 0.97 -10.58
N PHE A 59 -12.90 1.44 -9.63
CA PHE A 59 -13.03 1.15 -8.20
C PHE A 59 -13.08 2.45 -7.43
N ASP A 60 -13.73 2.48 -6.28
CA ASP A 60 -13.69 3.65 -5.40
C ASP A 60 -12.24 3.95 -4.98
N VAL A 61 -11.47 2.91 -4.67
CA VAL A 61 -10.07 2.99 -4.26
C VAL A 61 -9.20 2.05 -5.07
N VAL A 62 -8.03 2.51 -5.49
CA VAL A 62 -6.93 1.65 -5.95
C VAL A 62 -5.83 1.67 -4.90
N CYS A 63 -5.48 0.49 -4.37
CA CYS A 63 -4.38 0.29 -3.43
C CYS A 63 -3.20 -0.39 -4.13
N LEU A 64 -2.08 0.31 -4.25
CA LEU A 64 -0.87 -0.22 -4.89
C LEU A 64 0.03 -0.91 -3.87
N ALA A 65 0.31 -2.19 -4.10
CA ALA A 65 1.19 -3.03 -3.29
C ALA A 65 2.25 -3.72 -4.17
N VAL A 66 2.90 -2.92 -4.99
CA VAL A 66 3.90 -3.35 -5.98
C VAL A 66 5.32 -3.03 -5.50
N PRO A 67 6.36 -3.65 -6.07
CA PRO A 67 7.75 -3.29 -5.77
C PRO A 67 8.02 -1.79 -5.98
N ILE A 68 8.88 -1.19 -5.16
CA ILE A 68 9.25 0.24 -5.18
C ILE A 68 9.59 0.71 -6.60
N SER A 69 10.38 -0.07 -7.34
CA SER A 69 10.78 0.27 -8.71
C SER A 69 9.63 0.30 -9.74
N ALA A 70 8.46 -0.22 -9.38
CA ALA A 70 7.30 -0.27 -10.26
C ALA A 70 6.18 0.69 -9.84
N VAL A 71 6.29 1.36 -8.68
CA VAL A 71 5.16 2.10 -8.10
C VAL A 71 4.72 3.27 -8.97
N ALA A 72 5.63 4.10 -9.47
CA ALA A 72 5.28 5.25 -10.31
C ALA A 72 4.59 4.80 -11.62
N THR A 73 5.10 3.74 -12.26
CA THR A 73 4.47 3.16 -13.45
C THR A 73 3.08 2.58 -13.12
N ALA A 74 2.92 1.96 -11.97
CA ALA A 74 1.63 1.43 -11.53
C ALA A 74 0.62 2.54 -11.26
N VAL A 75 1.05 3.67 -10.65
CA VAL A 75 0.20 4.86 -10.49
C VAL A 75 -0.33 5.32 -11.84
N ALA A 76 0.56 5.58 -12.81
CA ALA A 76 0.16 6.03 -14.15
C ALA A 76 -0.80 5.05 -14.85
N THR A 77 -0.51 3.74 -14.74
CA THR A 77 -1.29 2.69 -15.39
C THR A 77 -2.70 2.54 -14.80
N HIS A 78 -2.84 2.74 -13.49
CA HIS A 78 -4.09 2.49 -12.78
C HIS A 78 -4.85 3.75 -12.36
N ALA A 79 -4.34 4.95 -12.66
CA ALA A 79 -4.94 6.23 -12.24
C ALA A 79 -6.42 6.35 -12.66
N GLU A 80 -6.76 6.01 -13.88
CA GLU A 80 -8.14 6.11 -14.38
C GLU A 80 -9.11 5.11 -13.74
N ARG A 81 -8.58 4.03 -13.14
CA ARG A 81 -9.40 3.06 -12.42
C ARG A 81 -9.75 3.49 -11.00
N ALA A 82 -9.03 4.45 -10.43
CA ALA A 82 -9.31 5.02 -9.12
C ALA A 82 -10.36 6.14 -9.27
N SER A 83 -11.64 5.85 -9.04
CA SER A 83 -12.70 6.84 -9.23
C SER A 83 -12.72 7.92 -8.15
N ARG A 84 -12.28 7.61 -6.93
CA ARG A 84 -12.29 8.51 -5.77
C ARG A 84 -10.93 8.69 -5.11
N ALA A 85 -10.19 7.61 -4.88
CA ALA A 85 -8.92 7.65 -4.18
C ALA A 85 -7.90 6.67 -4.71
N MET A 86 -6.62 7.01 -4.58
CA MET A 86 -5.51 6.07 -4.72
C MET A 86 -4.66 6.09 -3.45
N VAL A 87 -4.27 4.90 -3.02
CA VAL A 87 -3.32 4.71 -1.92
C VAL A 87 -2.24 3.72 -2.33
N ASP A 88 -1.09 3.77 -1.67
CA ASP A 88 -0.05 2.76 -1.80
C ASP A 88 0.43 2.26 -0.43
N VAL A 89 1.11 1.12 -0.43
CA VAL A 89 1.75 0.54 0.75
C VAL A 89 3.23 0.26 0.49
N ALA A 90 3.89 1.17 -0.23
CA ALA A 90 5.29 1.05 -0.59
C ALA A 90 6.23 1.38 0.58
N GLY A 91 7.48 0.95 0.47
CA GLY A 91 8.54 1.26 1.46
C GLY A 91 9.21 2.62 1.24
N VAL A 92 8.74 3.43 0.30
CA VAL A 92 9.12 4.82 0.03
C VAL A 92 7.85 5.63 -0.17
N MET A 93 7.87 6.93 0.11
CA MET A 93 6.67 7.75 0.05
C MET A 93 6.77 8.90 -0.96
N ALA A 94 7.95 9.48 -1.19
CA ALA A 94 8.10 10.62 -2.10
C ALA A 94 7.71 10.27 -3.54
N ALA A 95 8.26 9.19 -4.08
CA ALA A 95 8.01 8.79 -5.47
C ALA A 95 6.53 8.44 -5.76
N PRO A 96 5.81 7.62 -4.95
CA PRO A 96 4.40 7.38 -5.18
C PRO A 96 3.54 8.62 -5.01
N VAL A 97 3.82 9.49 -4.03
CA VAL A 97 3.07 10.73 -3.82
C VAL A 97 3.22 11.67 -5.02
N GLU A 98 4.45 11.87 -5.52
CA GLU A 98 4.70 12.69 -6.71
C GLU A 98 3.95 12.14 -7.94
N ALA A 99 4.02 10.84 -8.19
CA ALA A 99 3.30 10.20 -9.28
C ALA A 99 1.77 10.35 -9.13
N MET A 100 1.23 10.19 -7.92
CA MET A 100 -0.20 10.38 -7.67
C MET A 100 -0.62 11.84 -7.86
N ARG A 101 0.21 12.83 -7.50
CA ARG A 101 -0.06 14.27 -7.78
C ARG A 101 -0.17 14.53 -9.27
N GLU A 102 0.71 13.92 -10.07
CA GLU A 102 0.72 14.08 -11.52
C GLU A 102 -0.51 13.46 -12.19
N HIS A 103 -0.86 12.23 -11.80
CA HIS A 103 -1.87 11.44 -12.51
C HIS A 103 -3.28 11.51 -11.92
N LEU A 104 -3.43 11.97 -10.67
CA LEU A 104 -4.72 12.06 -9.96
C LEU A 104 -4.88 13.42 -9.24
N PRO A 105 -4.75 14.58 -9.93
CA PRO A 105 -4.74 15.89 -9.26
C PRO A 105 -6.02 16.18 -8.47
N ASP A 106 -7.17 15.68 -8.94
CA ASP A 106 -8.50 15.98 -8.39
C ASP A 106 -9.06 14.84 -7.52
N ARG A 107 -8.22 13.87 -7.10
CA ARG A 107 -8.65 12.71 -6.31
C ARG A 107 -7.92 12.64 -4.98
N GLU A 108 -8.55 11.96 -4.02
CA GLU A 108 -7.92 11.71 -2.72
C GLU A 108 -6.67 10.83 -2.86
N ARG A 109 -5.62 11.17 -2.11
CA ARG A 109 -4.33 10.48 -2.18
C ARG A 109 -3.71 10.32 -0.80
N ALA A 110 -3.23 9.12 -0.51
CA ALA A 110 -2.43 8.86 0.68
C ALA A 110 -1.37 7.80 0.38
N SER A 111 -0.22 7.89 1.05
CA SER A 111 0.81 6.85 1.04
C SER A 111 0.96 6.29 2.44
N LEU A 112 1.01 4.96 2.54
CA LEU A 112 1.14 4.24 3.80
C LEU A 112 2.39 3.37 3.74
N HIS A 113 3.22 3.41 4.79
CA HIS A 113 4.33 2.48 4.91
C HIS A 113 4.21 1.66 6.19
N PRO A 114 3.73 0.41 6.12
CA PRO A 114 3.79 -0.53 7.24
C PRO A 114 5.25 -0.86 7.57
N LEU A 115 5.67 -0.50 8.79
CA LEU A 115 7.06 -0.67 9.26
C LEU A 115 7.28 -2.06 9.87
N PHE A 116 6.70 -3.08 9.25
CA PHE A 116 6.77 -4.48 9.69
C PHE A 116 6.59 -5.43 8.50
N SER A 117 7.02 -6.66 8.65
CA SER A 117 6.62 -7.73 7.75
C SER A 117 5.20 -8.22 8.11
N PRO A 118 4.39 -8.70 7.15
CA PRO A 118 3.00 -9.09 7.40
C PRO A 118 2.81 -10.12 8.53
N GLU A 119 3.82 -10.94 8.80
CA GLU A 119 3.82 -11.94 9.87
C GLU A 119 3.91 -11.30 11.26
N ASN A 120 4.40 -10.05 11.33
CA ASN A 120 4.56 -9.28 12.56
C ASN A 120 3.46 -8.23 12.76
N ALA A 121 2.42 -8.26 11.93
CA ALA A 121 1.26 -7.39 12.13
C ALA A 121 0.48 -7.80 13.41
N PRO A 122 -0.15 -6.84 14.11
CA PRO A 122 -0.17 -5.41 13.84
C PRO A 122 1.12 -4.69 14.28
N GLY A 123 1.37 -3.50 13.71
CA GLY A 123 2.53 -2.70 14.03
C GLY A 123 2.37 -1.22 13.66
N ASN A 124 3.48 -0.50 13.57
CA ASN A 124 3.46 0.92 13.21
C ASN A 124 3.31 1.10 11.70
N VAL A 125 2.51 2.08 11.29
CA VAL A 125 2.30 2.48 9.90
C VAL A 125 2.51 3.98 9.78
N ALA A 126 3.51 4.40 9.02
CA ALA A 126 3.68 5.79 8.64
C ALA A 126 2.64 6.16 7.58
N VAL A 127 2.07 7.37 7.66
CA VAL A 127 0.99 7.83 6.77
C VAL A 127 1.28 9.24 6.28
N VAL A 128 1.35 9.40 4.96
CA VAL A 128 1.31 10.69 4.28
C VAL A 128 -0.09 10.91 3.75
N ARG A 129 -0.74 11.98 4.20
CA ARG A 129 -2.07 12.43 3.74
C ARG A 129 -1.88 13.56 2.74
N ASP A 130 -1.61 13.22 1.46
CA ASP A 130 -1.27 14.20 0.43
C ASP A 130 -2.49 15.03 -0.03
N ALA A 131 -3.57 14.36 -0.36
CA ALA A 131 -4.88 14.96 -0.62
C ALA A 131 -5.93 14.20 0.19
N PRO A 132 -6.09 14.54 1.48
CA PRO A 132 -6.98 13.82 2.38
C PRO A 132 -8.45 14.05 2.03
N GLY A 133 -9.27 13.03 2.31
CA GLY A 133 -10.71 13.11 2.19
C GLY A 133 -11.37 11.89 2.82
N PRO A 134 -12.72 11.80 2.77
CA PRO A 134 -13.46 10.75 3.46
C PRO A 134 -13.03 9.34 3.10
N VAL A 135 -12.61 9.11 1.85
CA VAL A 135 -12.24 7.76 1.38
C VAL A 135 -10.87 7.34 1.90
N THR A 136 -9.88 8.24 1.82
CA THR A 136 -8.56 7.97 2.40
C THR A 136 -8.61 7.86 3.93
N ASP A 137 -9.49 8.62 4.59
CA ASP A 137 -9.72 8.49 6.03
C ASP A 137 -10.29 7.12 6.38
N GLU A 138 -11.29 6.62 5.64
CA GLU A 138 -11.85 5.28 5.84
C GLU A 138 -10.80 4.16 5.63
N VAL A 139 -9.87 4.33 4.68
CA VAL A 139 -8.76 3.38 4.49
C VAL A 139 -7.81 3.39 5.69
N VAL A 140 -7.43 4.57 6.19
CA VAL A 140 -6.57 4.70 7.37
C VAL A 140 -7.27 4.18 8.62
N ASP A 141 -8.56 4.44 8.78
CA ASP A 141 -9.36 3.92 9.90
C ASP A 141 -9.47 2.39 9.87
N ALA A 142 -9.54 1.78 8.69
CA ALA A 142 -9.47 0.33 8.54
C ALA A 142 -8.13 -0.23 9.05
N VAL A 143 -7.02 0.45 8.76
CA VAL A 143 -5.68 0.08 9.24
C VAL A 143 -5.62 0.18 10.77
N VAL A 144 -6.16 1.24 11.37
CA VAL A 144 -6.24 1.41 12.84
C VAL A 144 -7.16 0.36 13.46
N THR A 145 -8.31 0.10 12.87
CA THR A 145 -9.28 -0.90 13.36
C THR A 145 -8.68 -2.32 13.37
N ALA A 146 -7.78 -2.61 12.44
CA ALA A 146 -7.03 -3.87 12.41
C ALA A 146 -5.92 -3.95 13.48
N GLY A 147 -5.83 -2.97 14.39
CA GLY A 147 -4.93 -2.95 15.54
C GLY A 147 -3.58 -2.27 15.27
N ASN A 148 -3.37 -1.68 14.09
CA ASN A 148 -2.12 -0.98 13.78
C ASN A 148 -2.12 0.43 14.41
N HIS A 149 -0.92 0.92 14.73
CA HIS A 149 -0.70 2.29 15.18
C HIS A 149 -0.22 3.15 14.01
N THR A 150 -1.04 4.13 13.62
CA THR A 150 -0.70 5.06 12.53
C THR A 150 -0.11 6.36 13.08
N PHE A 151 0.86 6.94 12.36
CA PHE A 151 1.40 8.27 12.63
C PHE A 151 1.64 9.03 11.33
N GLY A 152 1.39 10.34 11.36
CA GLY A 152 1.62 11.22 10.21
C GLY A 152 3.08 11.55 10.02
N THR A 153 3.52 11.68 8.77
CA THR A 153 4.85 12.11 8.37
C THR A 153 4.79 12.88 7.06
N ASP A 154 5.88 13.53 6.70
CA ASP A 154 6.13 14.12 5.39
C ASP A 154 6.87 13.10 4.50
N PRO A 155 6.65 13.07 3.16
CA PRO A 155 7.28 12.08 2.29
C PRO A 155 8.81 12.11 2.31
N GLU A 156 9.40 13.30 2.25
CA GLU A 156 10.85 13.50 2.20
C GLU A 156 11.50 13.20 3.58
N GLU A 157 10.83 13.60 4.67
CA GLU A 157 11.27 13.28 6.02
C GLU A 157 11.29 11.77 6.25
N HIS A 158 10.21 11.08 5.85
CA HIS A 158 10.11 9.63 5.93
C HIS A 158 11.24 8.95 5.16
N ASP A 159 11.42 9.29 3.88
CA ASP A 159 12.38 8.60 3.03
C ASP A 159 13.82 8.83 3.53
N THR A 160 14.15 10.04 4.00
CA THR A 160 15.44 10.35 4.64
C THR A 160 15.66 9.52 5.92
N ALA A 161 14.63 9.39 6.75
CA ALA A 161 14.72 8.58 7.97
C ALA A 161 14.93 7.09 7.64
N MET A 162 14.23 6.57 6.63
CA MET A 162 14.36 5.18 6.18
C MET A 162 15.72 4.87 5.58
N GLU A 163 16.30 5.77 4.79
CA GLU A 163 17.68 5.64 4.30
C GLU A 163 18.68 5.51 5.45
N THR A 164 18.52 6.33 6.49
CA THR A 164 19.37 6.30 7.68
C THR A 164 19.27 4.98 8.44
N VAL A 165 18.04 4.48 8.63
CA VAL A 165 17.79 3.20 9.30
C VAL A 165 18.37 2.03 8.50
N GLN A 166 18.16 2.01 7.19
CA GLN A 166 18.68 0.96 6.31
C GLN A 166 20.20 0.96 6.25
N ALA A 167 20.85 2.13 6.14
CA ALA A 167 22.31 2.27 6.16
C ALA A 167 22.88 1.75 7.48
N GLY A 168 22.26 2.08 8.60
CA GLY A 168 22.66 1.60 9.94
C GLY A 168 22.54 0.08 10.07
N ALA A 169 21.43 -0.48 9.62
CA ALA A 169 21.21 -1.92 9.66
C ALA A 169 22.21 -2.69 8.78
N HIS A 170 22.45 -2.25 7.55
CA HIS A 170 23.44 -2.84 6.65
C HIS A 170 24.85 -2.77 7.25
N THR A 171 25.23 -1.63 7.82
CA THR A 171 26.54 -1.46 8.46
C THR A 171 26.71 -2.44 9.62
N ALA A 172 25.69 -2.61 10.46
CA ALA A 172 25.73 -3.54 11.58
C ALA A 172 25.88 -5.01 11.11
N VAL A 173 25.13 -5.41 10.07
CA VAL A 173 25.22 -6.76 9.49
C VAL A 173 26.59 -7.01 8.90
N LEU A 174 27.16 -6.05 8.16
CA LEU A 174 28.50 -6.17 7.57
C LEU A 174 29.57 -6.24 8.66
N ALA A 175 29.51 -5.41 9.69
CA ALA A 175 30.44 -5.43 10.81
C ALA A 175 30.41 -6.79 11.53
N TYR A 176 29.22 -7.33 11.77
CA TYR A 176 29.06 -8.67 12.34
C TYR A 176 29.69 -9.75 11.46
N ALA A 177 29.38 -9.75 10.17
CA ALA A 177 29.92 -10.73 9.21
C ALA A 177 31.48 -10.71 9.17
N LEU A 178 32.07 -9.51 9.20
CA LEU A 178 33.52 -9.33 9.21
C LEU A 178 34.17 -9.76 10.55
N SER A 179 33.43 -9.65 11.65
CA SER A 179 33.93 -10.06 12.97
C SER A 179 33.83 -11.56 13.22
N ALA A 180 33.03 -12.27 12.43
CA ALA A 180 32.80 -13.70 12.53
C ALA A 180 33.68 -14.54 11.56
N ALA A 181 34.51 -13.88 10.74
CA ALA A 181 35.45 -14.49 9.79
C ALA A 181 36.85 -14.58 10.39
#